data_fdb25ff0567dab9b7f723476e9129419
#
_entry.id   fdb25ff0567dab9b7f723476e9129419
#
_cell.length_a   1.000
_cell.length_b   1.000
_cell.length_c   1.000
_cell.angle_alpha   90.00
_cell.angle_beta   90.00
_cell.angle_gamma   90.00
#
_symmetry.space_group_name_H-M   'P 1'
#
loop_
_entity.id
_entity.type
_entity.pdbx_description
1 polymer ?
#
loop_
_entity_poly.entity_id
_entity_poly.type
_entity_poly.pdbx_seq_one_letter_code
_entity_poly.pdbx_strand_id
1 'polypeptide(L)'
;TDMTQTVTVAEGRAHVFIAVDHCNSECIGIHADRSANRFQALEPIRQGVAKHFGAVADDIATGLKLRHDHGSNYMSNNFQKEIAFLGIEASPSFVREPEGNGVAERFIRTLKENLLWVRDFETIEELRLALIDFARWYNDNWLVARHRYKTPAQIRENQMTPCDQAA
;
A
#
# COMPACT_ATOMS: atom_id res chain seq x y z
N THR A 1 5.07 -1.93 -1.94
CA THR A 1 4.87 -0.50 -1.67
C THR A 1 5.33 0.35 -2.84
N ASP A 2 4.74 1.53 -2.99
CA ASP A 2 5.06 2.46 -4.07
C ASP A 2 4.59 3.89 -3.69
N MET A 3 4.96 4.88 -4.51
CA MET A 3 4.64 6.29 -4.27
C MET A 3 4.14 6.96 -5.56
N THR A 4 3.17 7.86 -5.42
CA THR A 4 2.77 8.79 -6.47
C THR A 4 2.67 10.22 -5.94
N GLN A 5 2.35 11.18 -6.81
CA GLN A 5 2.23 12.60 -6.45
C GLN A 5 0.91 13.17 -6.95
N THR A 6 0.42 14.16 -6.22
CA THR A 6 -0.69 15.03 -6.63
C THR A 6 -0.43 16.45 -6.12
N VAL A 7 -1.36 17.37 -6.36
CA VAL A 7 -1.26 18.77 -5.92
C VAL A 7 -2.52 19.11 -5.12
N THR A 8 -2.34 19.81 -4.00
CA THR A 8 -3.42 20.42 -3.24
C THR A 8 -3.42 21.93 -3.49
N VAL A 9 -4.58 22.57 -3.40
CA VAL A 9 -4.76 23.97 -3.75
C VAL A 9 -3.98 24.89 -2.82
N ALA A 10 -4.11 24.70 -1.50
CA ALA A 10 -3.47 25.58 -0.52
C ALA A 10 -2.04 25.19 -0.17
N GLU A 11 -1.68 23.90 -0.24
CA GLU A 11 -0.39 23.40 0.27
C GLU A 11 0.57 22.93 -0.82
N GLY A 12 0.11 22.91 -2.09
CA GLY A 12 0.91 22.54 -3.25
C GLY A 12 1.13 21.03 -3.36
N ARG A 13 2.35 20.62 -3.69
CA ARG A 13 2.67 19.21 -3.96
C ARG A 13 2.52 18.33 -2.73
N ALA A 14 1.80 17.22 -2.91
CA ALA A 14 1.64 16.15 -1.95
C ALA A 14 2.15 14.82 -2.54
N HIS A 15 2.77 14.02 -1.70
CA HIS A 15 3.27 12.68 -2.02
C HIS A 15 2.36 11.66 -1.37
N VAL A 16 1.86 10.72 -2.16
CA VAL A 16 0.96 9.65 -1.71
C VAL A 16 1.72 8.34 -1.72
N PHE A 17 1.87 7.73 -0.56
CA PHE A 17 2.53 6.45 -0.34
C PHE A 17 1.47 5.37 -0.14
N ILE A 18 1.68 4.19 -0.73
CA ILE A 18 0.74 3.08 -0.66
C ILE A 18 1.46 1.78 -0.29
N ALA A 19 0.75 0.89 0.38
CA ALA A 19 1.13 -0.51 0.55
C ALA A 19 -0.05 -1.39 0.11
N VAL A 20 0.24 -2.33 -0.79
CA VAL A 20 -0.76 -3.25 -1.37
C VAL A 20 -0.30 -4.68 -1.21
N ASP A 21 -1.17 -5.54 -0.71
CA ASP A 21 -0.91 -6.97 -0.61
C ASP A 21 -0.93 -7.60 -2.02
N HIS A 22 0.18 -8.23 -2.41
CA HIS A 22 0.31 -8.87 -3.71
C HIS A 22 -0.58 -10.11 -3.87
N CYS A 23 -0.94 -10.79 -2.78
CA CYS A 23 -1.79 -11.99 -2.84
C CYS A 23 -3.22 -11.67 -3.22
N ASN A 24 -3.83 -10.68 -2.58
CA ASN A 24 -5.25 -10.37 -2.72
C ASN A 24 -5.56 -9.00 -3.31
N SER A 25 -4.53 -8.18 -3.60
CA SER A 25 -4.65 -6.79 -4.08
C SER A 25 -5.25 -5.81 -3.07
N GLU A 26 -5.35 -6.15 -1.79
CA GLU A 26 -5.84 -5.25 -0.76
C GLU A 26 -4.90 -4.06 -0.57
N CYS A 27 -5.44 -2.85 -0.55
CA CYS A 27 -4.74 -1.69 -0.02
C CYS A 27 -4.69 -1.82 1.50
N ILE A 28 -3.51 -2.19 2.03
CA ILE A 28 -3.29 -2.41 3.46
C ILE A 28 -2.86 -1.15 4.20
N GLY A 29 -2.37 -0.14 3.47
CA GLY A 29 -2.01 1.15 4.02
C GLY A 29 -1.89 2.21 2.94
N ILE A 30 -2.27 3.44 3.29
CA ILE A 30 -2.20 4.60 2.40
C ILE A 30 -1.96 5.87 3.23
N HIS A 31 -1.05 6.71 2.76
CA HIS A 31 -0.68 7.93 3.47
C HIS A 31 -0.32 9.05 2.49
N ALA A 32 -0.56 10.30 2.86
CA ALA A 32 -0.10 11.46 2.10
C ALA A 32 0.64 12.44 2.98
N ASP A 33 1.70 13.03 2.44
CA ASP A 33 2.47 14.07 3.11
C ASP A 33 3.10 15.05 2.11
N ARG A 34 3.46 16.23 2.60
CA ARG A 34 4.20 17.24 1.83
C ARG A 34 5.61 16.77 1.49
N SER A 35 6.20 15.96 2.35
CA SER A 35 7.57 15.49 2.26
C SER A 35 7.65 14.09 1.68
N ALA A 36 8.48 13.89 0.65
CA ALA A 36 8.82 12.54 0.18
C ALA A 36 10.06 12.04 0.91
N ASN A 37 9.87 11.52 2.11
CA ASN A 37 10.98 10.99 2.89
C ASN A 37 10.71 9.55 3.39
N ARG A 38 11.76 8.92 3.90
CA ARG A 38 11.73 7.53 4.40
C ARG A 38 10.71 7.28 5.52
N PHE A 39 10.42 8.27 6.34
CA PHE A 39 9.46 8.12 7.45
C PHE A 39 8.04 8.05 6.91
N GLN A 40 7.71 8.88 5.93
CA GLN A 40 6.41 8.85 5.27
C GLN A 40 6.22 7.57 4.43
N ALA A 41 7.29 7.04 3.85
CA ALA A 41 7.26 5.77 3.13
C ALA A 41 6.99 4.55 4.04
N LEU A 42 7.36 4.63 5.33
CA LEU A 42 7.08 3.60 6.33
C LEU A 42 5.63 3.60 6.82
N GLU A 43 4.96 4.73 6.75
CA GLU A 43 3.63 4.90 7.34
C GLU A 43 2.59 3.89 6.81
N PRO A 44 2.42 3.69 5.48
CA PRO A 44 1.46 2.70 4.99
C PRO A 44 1.84 1.25 5.37
N ILE A 45 3.13 0.96 5.58
CA ILE A 45 3.59 -0.36 6.02
C ILE A 45 3.20 -0.59 7.47
N ARG A 46 3.43 0.39 8.35
CA ARG A 46 3.02 0.36 9.75
C ARG A 46 1.50 0.22 9.91
N GLN A 47 0.73 0.94 9.07
CA GLN A 47 -0.73 0.80 9.04
C GLN A 47 -1.14 -0.63 8.70
N GLY A 48 -0.55 -1.23 7.66
CA GLY A 48 -0.80 -2.61 7.27
C GLY A 48 -0.44 -3.60 8.36
N VAL A 49 0.73 -3.45 8.98
CA VAL A 49 1.19 -4.30 10.09
C VAL A 49 0.25 -4.17 11.30
N ALA A 50 -0.06 -2.95 11.72
CA ALA A 50 -0.98 -2.74 12.85
C ALA A 50 -2.38 -3.33 12.58
N LYS A 51 -2.90 -3.17 11.35
CA LYS A 51 -4.19 -3.70 10.94
C LYS A 51 -4.26 -5.24 11.01
N HIS A 52 -3.23 -5.92 10.53
CA HIS A 52 -3.26 -7.38 10.33
C HIS A 52 -2.62 -8.19 11.46
N PHE A 53 -1.71 -7.57 12.23
CA PHE A 53 -1.03 -8.22 13.35
C PHE A 53 -1.40 -7.61 14.71
N GLY A 54 -2.22 -6.55 14.73
CA GLY A 54 -2.73 -5.91 15.94
C GLY A 54 -1.77 -4.93 16.62
N ALA A 55 -0.49 -4.92 16.27
CA ALA A 55 0.52 -4.01 16.82
C ALA A 55 1.66 -3.76 15.84
N VAL A 56 2.49 -2.76 16.15
CA VAL A 56 3.80 -2.53 15.51
C VAL A 56 4.85 -2.92 16.54
N ALA A 57 5.46 -4.09 16.37
CA ALA A 57 6.40 -4.66 17.32
C ALA A 57 7.51 -5.45 16.60
N ASP A 58 8.56 -5.79 17.35
CA ASP A 58 9.70 -6.56 16.89
C ASP A 58 9.25 -7.93 16.35
N ASP A 59 9.75 -8.30 15.18
CA ASP A 59 9.51 -9.58 14.49
C ASP A 59 8.04 -9.97 14.27
N ILE A 60 7.10 -9.04 14.46
CA ILE A 60 5.66 -9.34 14.42
C ILE A 60 5.16 -9.79 13.05
N ALA A 61 5.83 -9.34 11.99
CA ALA A 61 5.48 -9.63 10.60
C ALA A 61 6.47 -10.60 9.92
N THR A 62 7.14 -11.44 10.71
CA THR A 62 8.09 -12.45 10.22
C THR A 62 7.47 -13.33 9.15
N GLY A 63 8.21 -13.55 8.05
CA GLY A 63 7.76 -14.31 6.89
C GLY A 63 7.15 -13.47 5.78
N LEU A 64 6.90 -12.18 6.01
CA LEU A 64 6.49 -11.27 4.94
C LEU A 64 7.68 -10.78 4.12
N LYS A 65 7.42 -10.55 2.83
CA LYS A 65 8.36 -9.90 1.90
C LYS A 65 7.77 -8.58 1.43
N LEU A 66 8.55 -7.51 1.53
CA LEU A 66 8.18 -6.18 1.07
C LEU A 66 8.84 -5.88 -0.27
N ARG A 67 8.04 -5.79 -1.32
CA ARG A 67 8.50 -5.29 -2.62
C ARG A 67 8.48 -3.77 -2.66
N HIS A 68 9.57 -3.20 -3.14
CA HIS A 68 9.73 -1.75 -3.34
C HIS A 68 10.65 -1.47 -4.52
N ASP A 69 10.61 -0.27 -5.06
CA ASP A 69 11.56 0.18 -6.06
C ASP A 69 12.93 0.56 -5.43
N HIS A 70 13.86 1.01 -6.25
CA HIS A 70 15.18 1.51 -5.80
C HIS A 70 15.17 2.99 -5.43
N GLY A 71 14.00 3.57 -5.15
CA GLY A 71 13.89 4.96 -4.68
C GLY A 71 14.68 5.19 -3.40
N SER A 72 15.30 6.38 -3.28
CA SER A 72 16.16 6.73 -2.14
C SER A 72 15.47 6.58 -0.78
N ASN A 73 14.16 6.75 -0.73
CA ASN A 73 13.37 6.59 0.49
C ASN A 73 13.42 5.13 0.98
N TYR A 74 13.21 4.18 0.07
CA TYR A 74 13.18 2.75 0.36
C TYR A 74 14.58 2.15 0.58
N MET A 75 15.60 2.70 -0.11
CA MET A 75 17.00 2.25 0.03
C MET A 75 17.71 2.85 1.24
N SER A 76 17.06 3.74 1.99
CA SER A 76 17.68 4.37 3.16
C SER A 76 17.90 3.36 4.31
N ASN A 77 19.03 3.49 5.03
CA ASN A 77 19.33 2.62 6.16
C ASN A 77 18.21 2.60 7.23
N ASN A 78 17.55 3.73 7.45
CA ASN A 78 16.48 3.81 8.45
C ASN A 78 15.23 3.03 8.00
N PHE A 79 14.88 3.10 6.71
CA PHE A 79 13.78 2.31 6.17
C PHE A 79 14.08 0.82 6.28
N GLN A 80 15.28 0.40 5.84
CA GLN A 80 15.69 -1.00 5.88
C GLN A 80 15.76 -1.56 7.31
N LYS A 81 16.23 -0.77 8.28
CA LYS A 81 16.25 -1.15 9.69
C LYS A 81 14.84 -1.31 10.26
N GLU A 82 13.92 -0.44 9.89
CA GLU A 82 12.54 -0.50 10.39
C GLU A 82 11.81 -1.73 9.85
N ILE A 83 11.91 -2.03 8.55
CA ILE A 83 11.29 -3.24 8.01
C ILE A 83 11.93 -4.52 8.56
N ALA A 84 13.25 -4.51 8.80
CA ALA A 84 13.94 -5.61 9.47
C ALA A 84 13.49 -5.77 10.93
N PHE A 85 13.29 -4.68 11.68
CA PHE A 85 12.71 -4.69 13.02
C PHE A 85 11.32 -5.34 13.04
N LEU A 86 10.50 -5.08 12.03
CA LEU A 86 9.19 -5.72 11.90
C LEU A 86 9.26 -7.20 11.48
N GLY A 87 10.44 -7.76 11.21
CA GLY A 87 10.64 -9.11 10.71
C GLY A 87 10.33 -9.25 9.21
N ILE A 88 10.24 -8.14 8.48
CA ILE A 88 9.91 -8.13 7.05
C ILE A 88 11.19 -8.23 6.23
N GLU A 89 11.22 -9.17 5.27
CA GLU A 89 12.31 -9.31 4.31
C GLU A 89 12.17 -8.27 3.18
N ALA A 90 13.22 -7.46 2.96
CA ALA A 90 13.28 -6.55 1.82
C ALA A 90 13.43 -7.34 0.51
N SER A 91 12.58 -7.04 -0.47
CA SER A 91 12.61 -7.64 -1.81
C SER A 91 12.59 -6.52 -2.86
N PRO A 92 13.73 -5.84 -3.09
CA PRO A 92 13.78 -4.79 -4.10
C PRO A 92 13.49 -5.37 -5.49
N SER A 93 12.68 -4.66 -6.27
CA SER A 93 12.37 -5.04 -7.65
C SER A 93 13.64 -5.01 -8.50
N PHE A 94 13.88 -6.01 -9.33
CA PHE A 94 15.01 -5.97 -10.25
C PHE A 94 14.84 -4.83 -11.26
N VAL A 95 15.92 -4.09 -11.53
CA VAL A 95 15.96 -2.88 -12.38
C VAL A 95 15.44 -3.10 -13.82
N ARG A 96 15.17 -4.32 -14.23
CA ARG A 96 14.72 -4.69 -15.58
C ARG A 96 13.54 -5.67 -15.62
N GLU A 97 12.89 -5.93 -14.48
CA GLU A 97 11.69 -6.78 -14.45
C GLU A 97 10.47 -5.92 -14.06
N PRO A 98 9.73 -5.36 -15.04
CA PRO A 98 8.56 -4.53 -14.80
C PRO A 98 7.42 -5.27 -14.06
N GLU A 99 7.45 -6.58 -14.03
CA GLU A 99 6.43 -7.39 -13.35
C GLU A 99 6.53 -7.34 -11.80
N GLY A 100 7.67 -6.90 -11.27
CA GLY A 100 7.94 -6.92 -9.83
C GLY A 100 7.00 -6.06 -8.98
N ASN A 101 6.49 -4.93 -9.48
CA ASN A 101 5.63 -3.99 -8.74
C ASN A 101 4.26 -3.74 -9.40
N GLY A 102 3.89 -4.53 -10.41
CA GLY A 102 2.70 -4.33 -11.23
C GLY A 102 1.37 -4.27 -10.44
N VAL A 103 1.31 -4.84 -9.24
CA VAL A 103 0.10 -4.76 -8.38
C VAL A 103 -0.03 -3.36 -7.78
N ALA A 104 1.06 -2.80 -7.25
CA ALA A 104 1.09 -1.45 -6.70
C ALA A 104 0.86 -0.40 -7.81
N GLU A 105 1.51 -0.55 -8.97
CA GLU A 105 1.31 0.32 -10.14
C GLU A 105 -0.14 0.32 -10.61
N ARG A 106 -0.79 -0.84 -10.67
CA ARG A 106 -2.21 -0.95 -11.04
C ARG A 106 -3.11 -0.26 -10.02
N PHE A 107 -2.84 -0.43 -8.74
CA PHE A 107 -3.58 0.28 -7.69
C PHE A 107 -3.41 1.80 -7.82
N ILE A 108 -2.18 2.29 -8.01
CA ILE A 108 -1.91 3.73 -8.23
C ILE A 108 -2.67 4.26 -9.44
N ARG A 109 -2.72 3.51 -10.53
CA ARG A 109 -3.49 3.89 -11.71
C ARG A 109 -4.98 4.02 -11.37
N THR A 110 -5.56 3.03 -10.70
CA THR A 110 -6.95 3.06 -10.25
C THR A 110 -7.22 4.24 -9.32
N LEU A 111 -6.32 4.50 -8.37
CA LEU A 111 -6.39 5.65 -7.47
C LEU A 111 -6.39 6.99 -8.22
N LYS A 112 -5.51 7.13 -9.22
CA LYS A 112 -5.44 8.34 -10.04
C LYS A 112 -6.71 8.55 -10.84
N GLU A 113 -7.16 7.53 -11.56
CA GLU A 113 -8.33 7.61 -12.45
C GLU A 113 -9.65 7.84 -11.69
N ASN A 114 -9.76 7.39 -10.44
CA ASN A 114 -11.02 7.44 -9.68
C ASN A 114 -11.01 8.46 -8.52
N LEU A 115 -9.86 9.03 -8.16
CA LEU A 115 -9.78 10.01 -7.09
C LEU A 115 -8.87 11.20 -7.43
N LEU A 116 -7.57 10.96 -7.70
CA LEU A 116 -6.61 12.06 -7.73
C LEU A 116 -6.74 12.97 -8.96
N TRP A 117 -7.28 12.47 -10.08
CA TRP A 117 -7.48 13.24 -11.31
C TRP A 117 -8.89 13.80 -11.47
N VAL A 118 -9.82 13.35 -10.63
CA VAL A 118 -11.25 13.72 -10.76
C VAL A 118 -11.73 14.61 -9.65
N ARG A 119 -10.86 14.88 -8.65
CA ARG A 119 -11.20 15.74 -7.52
C ARG A 119 -10.00 16.60 -7.12
N ASP A 120 -10.25 17.87 -6.84
CA ASP A 120 -9.32 18.79 -6.21
C ASP A 120 -9.43 18.69 -4.69
N PHE A 121 -8.29 18.88 -4.01
CA PHE A 121 -8.19 18.86 -2.55
C PHE A 121 -7.63 20.21 -2.09
N GLU A 122 -8.25 20.81 -1.10
CA GLU A 122 -7.77 22.09 -0.55
C GLU A 122 -6.47 21.88 0.24
N THR A 123 -6.44 20.88 1.11
CA THR A 123 -5.31 20.58 2.00
C THR A 123 -4.85 19.12 1.90
N ILE A 124 -3.65 18.86 2.40
CA ILE A 124 -3.12 17.47 2.52
C ILE A 124 -3.98 16.66 3.50
N GLU A 125 -4.55 17.27 4.52
CA GLU A 125 -5.42 16.56 5.45
C GLU A 125 -6.75 16.14 4.79
N GLU A 126 -7.34 16.98 3.97
CA GLU A 126 -8.51 16.60 3.16
C GLU A 126 -8.17 15.45 2.22
N LEU A 127 -7.00 15.52 1.57
CA LEU A 127 -6.49 14.42 0.74
C LEU A 127 -6.33 13.12 1.55
N ARG A 128 -5.75 13.17 2.77
CA ARG A 128 -5.58 11.99 3.64
C ARG A 128 -6.91 11.31 3.94
N LEU A 129 -7.92 12.07 4.33
CA LEU A 129 -9.25 11.54 4.61
C LEU A 129 -9.86 10.88 3.37
N ALA A 130 -9.77 11.53 2.22
CA ALA A 130 -10.28 10.98 0.97
C ALA A 130 -9.52 9.71 0.53
N LEU A 131 -8.22 9.62 0.78
CA LEU A 131 -7.41 8.43 0.51
C LEU A 131 -7.83 7.24 1.40
N ILE A 132 -8.10 7.48 2.68
CA ILE A 132 -8.58 6.45 3.61
C ILE A 132 -9.94 5.91 3.16
N ASP A 133 -10.86 6.80 2.80
CA ASP A 133 -12.18 6.41 2.32
C ASP A 133 -12.10 5.67 0.98
N PHE A 134 -11.23 6.12 0.07
CA PHE A 134 -10.98 5.44 -1.19
C PHE A 134 -10.41 4.04 -0.97
N ALA A 135 -9.43 3.86 -0.07
CA ALA A 135 -8.84 2.55 0.22
C ALA A 135 -9.89 1.56 0.77
N ARG A 136 -10.79 2.01 1.65
CA ARG A 136 -11.92 1.22 2.15
C ARG A 136 -12.86 0.83 1.01
N TRP A 137 -13.32 1.83 0.25
CA TRP A 137 -14.19 1.59 -0.89
C TRP A 137 -13.56 0.62 -1.89
N TYR A 138 -12.28 0.80 -2.24
CA TYR A 138 -11.55 -0.08 -3.15
C TYR A 138 -11.52 -1.52 -2.63
N ASN A 139 -11.17 -1.71 -1.38
CA ASN A 139 -11.08 -3.05 -0.79
C ASN A 139 -12.43 -3.78 -0.79
N ASP A 140 -13.53 -3.05 -0.57
CA ASP A 140 -14.86 -3.64 -0.43
C ASP A 140 -15.61 -3.76 -1.78
N ASN A 141 -15.28 -2.93 -2.77
CA ASN A 141 -16.10 -2.81 -3.98
C ASN A 141 -15.34 -3.02 -5.30
N TRP A 142 -14.00 -2.82 -5.34
CA TRP A 142 -13.27 -2.91 -6.59
C TRP A 142 -13.10 -4.36 -7.05
N LEU A 143 -13.57 -4.66 -8.28
CA LEU A 143 -13.52 -6.01 -8.85
C LEU A 143 -12.16 -6.24 -9.53
N VAL A 144 -11.36 -7.14 -8.98
CA VAL A 144 -10.01 -7.45 -9.46
C VAL A 144 -10.06 -8.58 -10.49
N ALA A 145 -9.79 -8.27 -11.75
CA ALA A 145 -9.90 -9.21 -12.87
C ALA A 145 -9.07 -10.50 -12.66
N ARG A 146 -7.80 -10.39 -12.19
CA ARG A 146 -6.95 -11.56 -11.91
C ARG A 146 -7.51 -12.49 -10.82
N HIS A 147 -8.43 -12.00 -10.01
CA HIS A 147 -9.11 -12.73 -8.96
C HIS A 147 -10.56 -13.10 -9.33
N ARG A 148 -10.81 -13.26 -10.64
CA ARG A 148 -12.14 -13.62 -11.17
C ARG A 148 -13.22 -12.62 -10.75
N TYR A 149 -12.87 -11.33 -10.76
CA TYR A 149 -13.78 -10.22 -10.42
C TYR A 149 -14.32 -10.28 -8.98
N LYS A 150 -13.54 -10.83 -8.04
CA LYS A 150 -13.80 -10.68 -6.61
C LYS A 150 -13.13 -9.42 -6.08
N THR A 151 -13.68 -8.87 -5.00
CA THR A 151 -13.06 -7.75 -4.30
C THR A 151 -11.86 -8.20 -3.44
N PRO A 152 -10.90 -7.32 -3.14
CA PRO A 152 -9.80 -7.64 -2.22
C PRO A 152 -10.28 -8.22 -0.88
N ALA A 153 -11.34 -7.64 -0.30
CA ALA A 153 -11.93 -8.12 0.95
C ALA A 153 -12.46 -9.57 0.83
N GLN A 154 -13.20 -9.88 -0.23
CA GLN A 154 -13.71 -11.24 -0.48
C GLN A 154 -12.57 -12.26 -0.68
N ILE A 155 -11.45 -11.84 -1.28
CA ILE A 155 -10.31 -12.74 -1.48
C ILE A 155 -9.63 -13.00 -0.15
N ARG A 156 -9.42 -11.98 0.68
CA ARG A 156 -8.86 -12.13 2.01
C ARG A 156 -9.70 -13.05 2.88
N GLU A 157 -11.01 -12.85 2.90
CA GLU A 157 -11.93 -13.70 3.65
C GLU A 157 -11.81 -15.18 3.25
N ASN A 158 -11.75 -15.47 1.94
CA ASN A 158 -11.55 -16.82 1.43
C ASN A 158 -10.18 -17.42 1.80
N GLN A 159 -9.15 -16.60 1.98
CA GLN A 159 -7.81 -17.06 2.42
C GLN A 159 -7.75 -17.37 3.92
N MET A 160 -8.56 -16.67 4.72
CA MET A 160 -8.62 -16.87 6.18
C MET A 160 -9.58 -18.00 6.60
N THR A 161 -10.49 -18.42 5.73
CA THR A 161 -11.35 -19.57 5.98
C THR A 161 -10.56 -20.85 5.74
N PRO A 162 -10.31 -21.71 6.74
CA PRO A 162 -9.67 -23.01 6.52
C PRO A 162 -10.48 -23.79 5.48
N CYS A 163 -9.78 -24.42 4.54
CA CYS A 163 -10.40 -25.29 3.54
C CYS A 163 -10.94 -26.56 4.25
N ASP A 164 -12.14 -26.52 4.77
CA ASP A 164 -12.94 -27.71 5.07
C ASP A 164 -13.46 -28.31 3.75
N GLN A 165 -12.53 -28.84 2.93
CA GLN A 165 -12.85 -29.65 1.77
C GLN A 165 -11.87 -30.81 1.69
N ALA A 166 -12.09 -31.78 2.57
CA ALA A 166 -11.64 -33.15 2.38
C ALA A 166 -12.77 -34.05 2.86
N ALA A 167 -13.72 -34.32 1.97
CA ALA A 167 -14.58 -35.48 2.03
C ALA A 167 -14.76 -36.01 0.61
#